data_281ef394df93817fe8d45b573300a8a7
#
_entry.id   281ef394df93817fe8d45b573300a8a7
#
_cell.length_a   1.000
_cell.length_b   1.000
_cell.length_c   1.000
_cell.angle_alpha   90.00
_cell.angle_beta   90.00
_cell.angle_gamma   90.00
#
_symmetry.space_group_name_H-M   'P 1'
#
loop_
_entity.id
_entity.type
_entity.pdbx_description
1 polymer ?
#
loop_
_entity_poly.entity_id
_entity_poly.type
_entity_poly.pdbx_seq_one_letter_code
_entity_poly.pdbx_strand_id
1 'polypeptide(L)'
;NGKGINLDLLNDFLEKRDELFLFKLHPATVVSNVSSIFSNIRFLDKDVDVYPILPFTDLLITDYSSIFYDYLLLDKGIVLFPFDYEKYICQCRDLAFDFDDYTPGVRAYSFDSLMEILSDWNYGNSLTTEQNRIKKIFWGDIPMQNSCKVLTRYIINNGSSNNVDL
;
A
#
# COMPACT_ATOMS: atom_id res chain seq x y z
N ASN A 1 26.35 -2.47 -8.19
CA ASN A 1 25.56 -1.25 -8.10
C ASN A 1 24.19 -1.61 -7.50
N GLY A 2 24.12 -1.60 -6.15
CA GLY A 2 22.95 -2.07 -5.41
C GLY A 2 21.79 -1.06 -5.50
N LYS A 3 20.82 -1.36 -6.35
CA LYS A 3 19.50 -0.70 -6.33
C LYS A 3 18.52 -1.37 -5.32
N GLY A 4 19.03 -2.22 -4.43
CA GLY A 4 18.20 -2.98 -3.48
C GLY A 4 18.17 -2.35 -2.08
N ILE A 5 17.21 -2.80 -1.26
CA ILE A 5 17.13 -2.45 0.16
C ILE A 5 18.30 -3.12 0.91
N ASN A 6 19.05 -2.33 1.67
CA ASN A 6 20.06 -2.85 2.60
C ASN A 6 19.35 -3.23 3.92
N LEU A 7 19.12 -4.53 4.10
CA LEU A 7 18.37 -5.04 5.24
C LEU A 7 19.10 -4.88 6.58
N ASP A 8 20.43 -4.97 6.58
CA ASP A 8 21.22 -4.78 7.80
C ASP A 8 21.07 -3.34 8.29
N LEU A 9 21.26 -2.36 7.40
CA LEU A 9 21.12 -0.95 7.72
C LEU A 9 19.69 -0.60 8.15
N LEU A 10 18.69 -1.18 7.47
CA LEU A 10 17.29 -1.00 7.84
C LEU A 10 17.01 -1.58 9.24
N ASN A 11 17.49 -2.79 9.53
CA ASN A 11 17.29 -3.42 10.83
C ASN A 11 17.91 -2.61 11.96
N ASP A 12 19.17 -2.14 11.79
CA ASP A 12 19.85 -1.28 12.77
C ASP A 12 19.10 0.03 13.05
N PHE A 13 18.47 0.59 12.01
CA PHE A 13 17.64 1.77 12.11
C PHE A 13 16.37 1.49 12.93
N LEU A 14 15.67 0.40 12.61
CA LEU A 14 14.44 -0.01 13.26
C LEU A 14 14.65 -0.37 14.74
N GLU A 15 15.75 -1.07 15.07
CA GLU A 15 16.11 -1.40 16.45
C GLU A 15 16.25 -0.16 17.34
N LYS A 16 16.92 0.89 16.83
CA LYS A 16 17.12 2.15 17.57
C LYS A 16 15.83 2.89 17.86
N ARG A 17 14.77 2.60 17.09
CA ARG A 17 13.47 3.26 17.18
C ARG A 17 12.38 2.39 17.78
N ASP A 18 12.71 1.13 18.13
CA ASP A 18 11.77 0.11 18.60
C ASP A 18 10.60 -0.09 17.62
N GLU A 19 10.92 -0.12 16.32
CA GLU A 19 9.96 -0.23 15.22
C GLU A 19 10.07 -1.61 14.57
N LEU A 20 8.96 -2.12 14.03
CA LEU A 20 8.88 -3.39 13.31
C LEU A 20 8.52 -3.13 11.82
N PHE A 21 9.29 -3.72 10.92
CA PHE A 21 9.02 -3.67 9.49
C PHE A 21 8.47 -5.00 8.97
N LEU A 22 7.31 -4.96 8.33
CA LEU A 22 6.67 -6.14 7.72
C LEU A 22 6.80 -6.06 6.20
N PHE A 23 7.55 -7.00 5.62
CA PHE A 23 7.63 -7.15 4.17
C PHE A 23 6.54 -8.10 3.66
N LYS A 24 5.71 -7.61 2.76
CA LYS A 24 4.84 -8.43 1.92
C LYS A 24 5.32 -8.36 0.48
N LEU A 25 6.03 -9.38 0.05
CA LEU A 25 6.56 -9.45 -1.30
C LEU A 25 5.51 -9.99 -2.28
N HIS A 26 5.66 -9.61 -3.56
CA HIS A 26 4.82 -10.17 -4.60
C HIS A 26 4.99 -11.69 -4.68
N PRO A 27 3.93 -12.49 -4.91
CA PRO A 27 4.03 -13.96 -4.96
C PRO A 27 5.05 -14.52 -5.93
N ALA A 28 5.38 -13.76 -6.99
CA ALA A 28 6.43 -14.13 -7.96
C ALA A 28 7.87 -13.87 -7.47
N THR A 29 8.03 -13.17 -6.33
CA THR A 29 9.37 -12.86 -5.79
C THR A 29 9.85 -14.03 -4.95
N VAL A 30 10.97 -14.63 -5.34
CA VAL A 30 11.61 -15.69 -4.57
C VAL A 30 12.62 -15.06 -3.61
N VAL A 31 12.35 -15.15 -2.33
CA VAL A 31 13.33 -14.79 -1.28
C VAL A 31 13.75 -16.07 -0.56
N SER A 32 15.03 -16.37 -0.62
CA SER A 32 15.62 -17.46 0.17
C SER A 32 15.66 -17.05 1.64
N ASN A 33 15.07 -17.83 2.53
CA ASN A 33 15.13 -17.89 4.01
C ASN A 33 15.89 -16.75 4.76
N VAL A 34 15.52 -15.50 4.55
CA VAL A 34 16.17 -14.33 5.17
C VAL A 34 15.49 -13.92 6.49
N SER A 35 14.28 -14.40 6.73
CA SER A 35 13.41 -13.90 7.81
C SER A 35 13.83 -14.23 9.25
N SER A 36 14.80 -15.13 9.45
CA SER A 36 15.23 -15.53 10.81
C SER A 36 16.44 -14.76 11.36
N ILE A 37 17.01 -13.84 10.57
CA ILE A 37 18.28 -13.19 10.88
C ILE A 37 18.07 -11.81 11.55
N PHE A 38 16.93 -11.16 11.29
CA PHE A 38 16.68 -9.79 11.73
C PHE A 38 15.73 -9.74 12.93
N SER A 39 16.05 -8.89 13.92
CA SER A 39 15.22 -8.66 15.11
C SER A 39 13.95 -7.87 14.78
N ASN A 40 14.05 -6.87 13.91
CA ASN A 40 12.99 -5.88 13.64
C ASN A 40 12.45 -5.93 12.22
N ILE A 41 12.78 -6.98 11.46
CA ILE A 41 12.22 -7.22 10.13
C ILE A 41 11.52 -8.58 10.11
N ARG A 42 10.33 -8.63 9.52
CA ARG A 42 9.58 -9.86 9.28
C ARG A 42 9.11 -9.92 7.83
N PHE A 43 9.32 -11.06 7.21
CA PHE A 43 8.77 -11.36 5.89
C PHE A 43 7.49 -12.16 6.08
N LEU A 44 6.40 -11.65 5.56
CA LEU A 44 5.12 -12.34 5.55
C LEU A 44 5.10 -13.39 4.45
N ASP A 45 4.55 -14.55 4.75
CA ASP A 45 4.37 -15.59 3.73
C ASP A 45 3.49 -15.06 2.58
N LYS A 46 3.74 -15.60 1.38
CA LYS A 46 3.04 -15.18 0.16
C LYS A 46 1.51 -15.33 0.25
N ASP A 47 1.03 -16.30 1.01
CA ASP A 47 -0.38 -16.64 1.14
C ASP A 47 -1.08 -15.89 2.30
N VAL A 48 -0.33 -15.09 3.07
CA VAL A 48 -0.90 -14.27 4.15
C VAL A 48 -1.74 -13.14 3.57
N ASP A 49 -2.99 -13.06 3.99
CA ASP A 49 -3.82 -11.87 3.76
C ASP A 49 -3.35 -10.73 4.65
N VAL A 50 -2.98 -9.60 4.03
CA VAL A 50 -2.46 -8.43 4.75
C VAL A 50 -3.55 -7.51 5.27
N TYR A 51 -4.76 -7.57 4.74
CA TYR A 51 -5.84 -6.65 5.10
C TYR A 51 -6.15 -6.64 6.61
N PRO A 52 -6.19 -7.77 7.32
CA PRO A 52 -6.39 -7.78 8.77
C PRO A 52 -5.26 -7.10 9.57
N ILE A 53 -4.07 -6.95 8.97
CA ILE A 53 -2.89 -6.36 9.61
C ILE A 53 -2.87 -4.83 9.43
N LEU A 54 -3.32 -4.32 8.29
CA LEU A 54 -3.24 -2.91 7.93
C LEU A 54 -3.74 -1.94 9.01
N PRO A 55 -4.85 -2.19 9.73
CA PRO A 55 -5.31 -1.30 10.80
C PRO A 55 -4.31 -1.12 11.95
N PHE A 56 -3.39 -2.06 12.13
CA PHE A 56 -2.39 -2.07 13.20
C PHE A 56 -1.03 -1.53 12.76
N THR A 57 -0.87 -1.13 11.50
CA THR A 57 0.35 -0.47 11.02
C THR A 57 0.23 1.03 11.15
N ASP A 58 1.36 1.72 11.29
CA ASP A 58 1.43 3.18 11.44
C ASP A 58 1.80 3.87 10.13
N LEU A 59 2.42 3.13 9.20
CA LEU A 59 2.90 3.61 7.91
C LEU A 59 2.79 2.50 6.87
N LEU A 60 2.31 2.84 5.68
CA LEU A 60 2.44 1.99 4.49
C LEU A 60 3.60 2.49 3.62
N ILE A 61 4.49 1.58 3.25
CA ILE A 61 5.47 1.80 2.19
C ILE A 61 5.09 0.87 1.04
N THR A 62 4.78 1.43 -0.12
CA THR A 62 4.30 0.65 -1.27
C THR A 62 4.83 1.21 -2.58
N ASP A 63 4.79 0.42 -3.62
CA ASP A 63 5.18 0.77 -4.99
C ASP A 63 3.96 1.15 -5.85
N TYR A 64 3.63 0.32 -6.85
CA TYR A 64 2.51 0.49 -7.80
C TYR A 64 1.25 -0.27 -7.35
N SER A 65 1.26 -0.83 -6.16
CA SER A 65 0.21 -1.70 -5.67
C SER A 65 -1.07 -0.92 -5.36
N SER A 66 -2.22 -1.48 -5.75
CA SER A 66 -3.54 -0.93 -5.46
C SER A 66 -3.87 -0.84 -3.96
N ILE A 67 -3.10 -1.49 -3.10
CA ILE A 67 -3.22 -1.38 -1.64
C ILE A 67 -3.10 0.07 -1.16
N PHE A 68 -2.46 0.95 -1.96
CA PHE A 68 -2.43 2.39 -1.74
C PHE A 68 -3.82 2.95 -1.50
N TYR A 69 -4.78 2.62 -2.38
CA TYR A 69 -6.14 3.15 -2.32
C TYR A 69 -6.90 2.63 -1.10
N ASP A 70 -6.72 1.36 -0.77
CA ASP A 70 -7.36 0.75 0.41
C ASP A 70 -6.82 1.36 1.70
N TYR A 71 -5.52 1.63 1.76
CA TYR A 71 -4.87 2.21 2.94
C TYR A 71 -5.28 3.66 3.20
N LEU A 72 -5.71 4.41 2.18
CA LEU A 72 -6.30 5.75 2.35
C LEU A 72 -7.49 5.75 3.33
N LEU A 73 -8.20 4.62 3.46
CA LEU A 73 -9.33 4.48 4.38
C LEU A 73 -8.93 4.51 5.86
N LEU A 74 -7.66 4.26 6.16
CA LEU A 74 -7.12 4.26 7.52
C LEU A 74 -6.67 5.65 8.00
N ASP A 75 -6.64 6.65 7.11
CA ASP A 75 -6.17 8.02 7.40
C ASP A 75 -4.74 8.08 7.97
N LYS A 76 -3.90 7.12 7.59
CA LYS A 76 -2.51 6.98 8.02
C LYS A 76 -1.52 7.34 6.92
N GLY A 77 -0.26 7.57 7.31
CA GLY A 77 0.80 7.94 6.40
C GLY A 77 1.10 6.89 5.33
N ILE A 78 1.46 7.36 4.14
CA ILE A 78 1.87 6.52 3.01
C ILE A 78 3.14 7.10 2.39
N VAL A 79 4.14 6.25 2.19
CA VAL A 79 5.34 6.54 1.41
C VAL A 79 5.33 5.65 0.17
N LEU A 80 5.52 6.27 -0.99
CA LEU A 80 5.66 5.55 -2.25
C LEU A 80 7.13 5.24 -2.50
N PHE A 81 7.43 3.99 -2.85
CA PHE A 81 8.79 3.52 -3.12
C PHE A 81 8.91 2.90 -4.51
N PRO A 82 8.71 3.67 -5.58
CA PRO A 82 8.79 3.20 -6.97
C PRO A 82 10.25 3.12 -7.46
N PHE A 83 11.10 2.31 -6.82
CA PHE A 83 12.54 2.23 -7.07
C PHE A 83 12.92 1.72 -8.47
N ASP A 84 12.01 1.07 -9.17
CA ASP A 84 12.19 0.53 -10.52
C ASP A 84 11.19 1.07 -11.54
N TYR A 85 10.66 2.26 -11.31
CA TYR A 85 9.57 2.90 -12.07
C TYR A 85 9.77 2.86 -13.59
N GLU A 86 10.95 3.28 -14.08
CA GLU A 86 11.26 3.26 -15.52
C GLU A 86 11.15 1.85 -16.11
N LYS A 87 11.65 0.87 -15.37
CA LYS A 87 11.57 -0.53 -15.79
C LYS A 87 10.13 -1.04 -15.77
N TYR A 88 9.38 -0.67 -14.75
CA TYR A 88 7.99 -1.07 -14.59
C TYR A 88 7.12 -0.58 -15.76
N ILE A 89 7.20 0.70 -16.11
CA ILE A 89 6.45 1.28 -17.24
C ILE A 89 6.86 0.66 -18.57
N CYS A 90 8.16 0.41 -18.77
CA CYS A 90 8.65 -0.15 -20.05
C CYS A 90 8.33 -1.64 -20.23
N GLN A 91 8.13 -2.42 -19.17
CA GLN A 91 8.15 -3.89 -19.24
C GLN A 91 6.88 -4.56 -18.71
N CYS A 92 6.09 -3.91 -17.86
CA CYS A 92 5.07 -4.65 -17.13
C CYS A 92 3.65 -4.43 -17.62
N ARG A 93 3.08 -3.29 -17.54
CA ARG A 93 1.69 -2.99 -17.99
C ARG A 93 1.47 -1.49 -18.02
N ASP A 94 0.55 -1.05 -18.86
CA ASP A 94 -0.05 0.27 -18.71
C ASP A 94 -0.78 0.34 -17.35
N LEU A 95 -0.51 1.40 -16.61
CA LEU A 95 -1.27 1.68 -15.40
C LEU A 95 -2.69 2.12 -15.80
N ALA A 96 -3.68 1.68 -15.03
CA ALA A 96 -5.08 2.05 -15.29
C ALA A 96 -5.32 3.57 -15.16
N PHE A 97 -4.48 4.23 -14.39
CA PHE A 97 -4.50 5.67 -14.13
C PHE A 97 -3.08 6.22 -14.19
N ASP A 98 -2.95 7.51 -14.46
CA ASP A 98 -1.68 8.20 -14.34
C ASP A 98 -1.14 8.08 -12.90
N PHE A 99 0.12 7.60 -12.77
CA PHE A 99 0.69 7.30 -11.46
C PHE A 99 0.87 8.56 -10.62
N ASP A 100 1.28 9.66 -11.24
CA ASP A 100 1.55 10.90 -10.51
C ASP A 100 0.26 11.58 -10.06
N ASP A 101 -0.78 11.55 -10.88
CA ASP A 101 -2.07 12.17 -10.59
C ASP A 101 -2.90 11.41 -9.56
N TYR A 102 -2.79 10.07 -9.57
CA TYR A 102 -3.67 9.19 -8.77
C TYR A 102 -3.00 8.52 -7.57
N THR A 103 -1.69 8.68 -7.41
CA THR A 103 -0.98 8.24 -6.20
C THR A 103 -0.15 9.38 -5.60
N PRO A 104 -0.79 10.50 -5.16
CA PRO A 104 -0.06 11.61 -4.57
C PRO A 104 0.56 11.21 -3.22
N GLY A 105 1.72 11.77 -2.92
CA GLY A 105 2.38 11.55 -1.63
C GLY A 105 3.89 11.68 -1.69
N VAL A 106 4.51 11.38 -0.56
CA VAL A 106 5.96 11.36 -0.43
C VAL A 106 6.52 10.17 -1.21
N ARG A 107 7.57 10.40 -2.02
CA ARG A 107 8.20 9.39 -2.87
C ARG A 107 9.67 9.23 -2.56
N ALA A 108 10.11 7.99 -2.44
CA ALA A 108 11.51 7.59 -2.42
C ALA A 108 11.82 6.78 -3.68
N TYR A 109 12.86 7.18 -4.41
CA TYR A 109 13.31 6.46 -5.62
C TYR A 109 14.58 5.63 -5.41
N SER A 110 15.14 5.70 -4.22
CA SER A 110 16.30 4.92 -3.80
C SER A 110 16.17 4.54 -2.33
N PHE A 111 16.95 3.53 -1.91
CA PHE A 111 16.97 3.15 -0.50
C PHE A 111 17.47 4.29 0.39
N ASP A 112 18.47 5.04 -0.05
CA ASP A 112 19.00 6.18 0.71
C ASP A 112 17.92 7.25 0.93
N SER A 113 17.18 7.62 -0.12
CA SER A 113 16.05 8.57 0.01
C SER A 113 14.91 8.04 0.86
N LEU A 114 14.66 6.71 0.85
CA LEU A 114 13.71 6.09 1.77
C LEU A 114 14.15 6.23 3.22
N MET A 115 15.43 5.97 3.51
CA MET A 115 15.99 6.12 4.87
C MET A 115 15.95 7.55 5.39
N GLU A 116 16.21 8.55 4.51
CA GLU A 116 16.06 9.96 4.85
C GLU A 116 14.61 10.29 5.23
N ILE A 117 13.64 9.88 4.40
CA ILE A 117 12.22 10.07 4.68
C ILE A 117 11.82 9.41 5.99
N LEU A 118 12.22 8.16 6.23
CA LEU A 118 11.91 7.44 7.47
C LEU A 118 12.55 8.09 8.71
N SER A 119 13.73 8.67 8.58
CA SER A 119 14.41 9.37 9.67
C SER A 119 13.63 10.57 10.18
N ASP A 120 13.00 11.30 9.26
CA ASP A 120 12.22 12.51 9.53
C ASP A 120 10.71 12.20 9.69
N TRP A 121 10.31 10.93 9.56
CA TRP A 121 8.89 10.56 9.56
C TRP A 121 8.21 10.81 10.89
N ASN A 122 7.10 11.53 10.83
CA ASN A 122 6.20 11.73 11.97
C ASN A 122 4.95 10.83 11.82
N TYR A 123 4.83 9.81 12.65
CA TYR A 123 3.70 8.87 12.66
C TYR A 123 2.35 9.50 13.02
N GLY A 124 2.31 10.75 13.45
CA GLY A 124 1.08 11.53 13.62
C GLY A 124 0.58 12.16 12.32
N ASN A 125 1.28 11.99 11.21
CA ASN A 125 0.86 12.51 9.92
C ASN A 125 -0.42 11.80 9.44
N SER A 126 -1.42 12.60 9.11
CA SER A 126 -2.63 12.16 8.41
C SER A 126 -2.43 12.30 6.89
N LEU A 127 -3.45 11.93 6.13
CA LEU A 127 -3.46 12.10 4.68
C LEU A 127 -3.26 13.57 4.28
N THR A 128 -2.51 13.79 3.22
CA THR A 128 -2.40 15.10 2.57
C THR A 128 -3.72 15.52 1.92
N THR A 129 -3.85 16.78 1.55
CA THR A 129 -5.03 17.28 0.81
C THR A 129 -5.27 16.49 -0.47
N GLU A 130 -4.19 16.20 -1.23
CA GLU A 130 -4.32 15.44 -2.48
C GLU A 130 -4.68 13.97 -2.24
N GLN A 131 -4.12 13.33 -1.21
CA GLN A 131 -4.52 11.97 -0.82
C GLN A 131 -6.00 11.92 -0.41
N ASN A 132 -6.50 12.91 0.32
CA ASN A 132 -7.92 13.03 0.65
C ASN A 132 -8.80 13.22 -0.60
N ARG A 133 -8.34 13.97 -1.61
CA ARG A 133 -9.01 14.07 -2.90
C ARG A 133 -9.13 12.71 -3.58
N ILE A 134 -8.04 11.94 -3.63
CA ILE A 134 -8.03 10.59 -4.21
C ILE A 134 -8.93 9.62 -3.42
N LYS A 135 -8.85 9.66 -2.08
CA LYS A 135 -9.76 8.90 -1.21
C LYS A 135 -11.21 9.16 -1.58
N LYS A 136 -11.60 10.42 -1.77
CA LYS A 136 -12.97 10.79 -2.15
C LYS A 136 -13.37 10.30 -3.55
N ILE A 137 -12.44 10.32 -4.51
CA ILE A 137 -12.69 9.81 -5.87
C ILE A 137 -12.98 8.31 -5.86
N PHE A 138 -12.18 7.53 -5.14
CA PHE A 138 -12.29 6.07 -5.16
C PHE A 138 -13.34 5.53 -4.19
N TRP A 139 -13.53 6.17 -3.05
CA TRP A 139 -14.37 5.66 -1.96
C TRP A 139 -15.63 6.50 -1.73
N GLY A 140 -15.67 7.73 -2.23
CA GLY A 140 -16.80 8.64 -2.02
C GLY A 140 -17.03 9.00 -0.55
N ASP A 141 -18.29 9.34 -0.25
CA ASP A 141 -18.75 9.63 1.12
C ASP A 141 -19.51 8.42 1.73
N ILE A 142 -19.33 7.22 1.17
CA ILE A 142 -20.06 6.02 1.61
C ILE A 142 -19.48 5.54 2.94
N PRO A 143 -20.30 5.45 4.03
CA PRO A 143 -19.86 4.85 5.26
C PRO A 143 -19.49 3.38 5.02
N MET A 144 -18.25 2.99 5.27
CA MET A 144 -17.70 1.65 5.02
C MET A 144 -18.50 0.49 5.64
N GLN A 145 -19.27 0.77 6.68
CA GLN A 145 -19.91 -0.26 7.50
C GLN A 145 -21.04 -1.05 6.81
N ASN A 146 -21.47 -0.68 5.60
CA ASN A 146 -22.64 -1.29 4.97
C ASN A 146 -22.54 -1.52 3.45
N SER A 147 -21.35 -1.56 2.87
CA SER A 147 -21.16 -1.74 1.41
C SER A 147 -21.87 -2.98 0.86
N CYS A 148 -21.76 -4.10 1.57
CA CYS A 148 -22.48 -5.33 1.18
C CYS A 148 -24.01 -5.15 1.21
N LYS A 149 -24.56 -4.45 2.19
CA LYS A 149 -26.00 -4.18 2.28
C LYS A 149 -26.46 -3.23 1.17
N VAL A 150 -25.65 -2.22 0.86
CA VAL A 150 -25.93 -1.29 -0.24
C VAL A 150 -25.93 -2.04 -1.57
N LEU A 151 -24.91 -2.85 -1.82
CA LEU A 151 -24.81 -3.66 -3.03
C LEU A 151 -25.97 -4.66 -3.15
N THR A 152 -26.30 -5.36 -2.06
CA THR A 152 -27.41 -6.30 -2.02
C THR A 152 -28.74 -5.62 -2.36
N ARG A 153 -29.00 -4.45 -1.76
CA ARG A 153 -30.21 -3.66 -2.08
C ARG A 153 -30.24 -3.22 -3.53
N TYR A 154 -29.10 -2.76 -4.06
CA TYR A 154 -28.99 -2.36 -5.45
C TYR A 154 -29.31 -3.52 -6.39
N ILE A 155 -28.74 -4.70 -6.16
CA ILE A 155 -28.99 -5.91 -6.96
C ILE A 155 -30.46 -6.31 -6.88
N ILE A 156 -31.06 -6.37 -5.70
CA ILE A 156 -32.46 -6.74 -5.50
C ILE A 156 -33.38 -5.75 -6.23
N ASN A 157 -33.14 -4.44 -6.06
CA ASN A 157 -34.01 -3.42 -6.64
C ASN A 157 -33.90 -3.32 -8.16
N ASN A 158 -32.74 -3.63 -8.75
CA ASN A 158 -32.54 -3.56 -10.20
C ASN A 158 -32.61 -4.93 -10.90
N GLY A 159 -32.47 -6.02 -10.14
CA GLY A 159 -32.63 -7.38 -10.68
C GLY A 159 -34.09 -7.80 -10.91
N SER A 160 -35.04 -7.13 -10.28
CA SER A 160 -36.47 -7.40 -10.47
C SER A 160 -37.07 -6.74 -11.70
N SER A 161 -36.31 -5.94 -12.44
CA SER A 161 -36.80 -5.19 -13.61
C SER A 161 -36.60 -5.90 -14.94
N ASN A 162 -36.06 -7.11 -14.96
CA ASN A 162 -35.84 -7.91 -16.18
C ASN A 162 -36.72 -9.18 -16.21
N ASN A 163 -38.02 -9.07 -15.92
CA ASN A 163 -38.97 -10.00 -16.51
C ASN A 163 -39.21 -9.56 -17.95
N VAL A 164 -38.33 -9.98 -18.84
CA VAL A 164 -38.61 -10.00 -20.27
C VAL A 164 -39.66 -11.10 -20.47
N ASP A 165 -40.86 -10.69 -20.81
CA ASP A 165 -41.89 -11.58 -21.34
C ASP A 165 -41.31 -12.37 -22.53
N LEU A 166 -41.26 -13.69 -22.42
CA LEU A 166 -41.06 -14.63 -23.50
C LEU A 166 -42.41 -15.05 -24.05
#